data_e4134a4080d240f0d6b891c7d3d9c325
#
_entry.id   e4134a4080d240f0d6b891c7d3d9c325
#
_cell.length_a   1.000
_cell.length_b   1.000
_cell.length_c   1.000
_cell.angle_alpha   90.00
_cell.angle_beta   90.00
_cell.angle_gamma   90.00
#
_symmetry.space_group_name_H-M   'P 1'
#
loop_
_entity.id
_entity.type
_entity.pdbx_description
1 polymer ?
#
loop_
_entity_poly.entity_id
_entity_poly.type
_entity_poly.pdbx_seq_one_letter_code
_entity_poly.pdbx_strand_id
1 'polypeptide(L)'
;MLTWVISELYKEHRYLLDSDRIDTSDKEIAKQLEWGQASMKNMKGSLMLLTRMMQQHYGKPVILLIDEYDVPVAKANNNGYYNEMLDVMKGLMQALKDNPALRFAVVTGCLKIAKESIFTGTNNFVSDTITNSRLNEYFGFVQSEVNELLKAADMTEQAENMKKWYDGYHFGDFDVYCPWDVMNYMLELQRNPKAKPISYWKNTSDNAIIRSFIDYAGSTITKKLETLMAGGCIVQRVDENLTYDYLHSSEDNLWSTLYLTGYLTRAREEDYKGEVPDGMVALMIPNAEINEIFETTVIKWFDDSAKKWNRNALFDAVWRGDSEGINREMNALLRRTISYHDYREDFYHAFLAGIFTGAGYMVDSNKEHGEGRSDVVVYDPINACVAIFEAKYTKTLGNLEKDCDTALQQIDDRMYAKEYEDDYDKILCYGISFFKKRCMVKGKG
;
A
#
# COMPACT_ATOMS: atom_id res chain seq x y z
N MET A 1 -27.24 7.65 -2.21
CA MET A 1 -26.04 8.05 -2.98
C MET A 1 -26.18 7.70 -4.46
N LEU A 2 -26.40 6.44 -4.87
CA LEU A 2 -26.53 6.07 -6.30
C LEU A 2 -27.61 6.86 -7.05
N THR A 3 -28.80 7.00 -6.47
CA THR A 3 -29.89 7.79 -7.04
C THR A 3 -29.47 9.23 -7.33
N TRP A 4 -28.69 9.83 -6.43
CA TRP A 4 -28.16 11.18 -6.60
C TRP A 4 -27.15 11.24 -7.75
N VAL A 5 -26.20 10.30 -7.83
CA VAL A 5 -25.19 10.26 -8.90
C VAL A 5 -25.87 10.13 -10.28
N ILE A 6 -26.84 9.24 -10.40
CA ILE A 6 -27.60 9.06 -11.65
C ILE A 6 -28.41 10.34 -11.97
N SER A 7 -29.00 10.98 -10.95
CA SER A 7 -29.73 12.24 -11.12
C SER A 7 -28.82 13.34 -11.68
N GLU A 8 -27.62 13.52 -11.11
CA GLU A 8 -26.65 14.51 -11.59
C GLU A 8 -26.22 14.20 -13.04
N LEU A 9 -25.93 12.94 -13.36
CA LEU A 9 -25.58 12.54 -14.71
C LEU A 9 -26.68 12.92 -15.72
N TYR A 10 -27.95 12.71 -15.38
CA TYR A 10 -29.08 13.08 -16.26
C TYR A 10 -29.30 14.61 -16.32
N LYS A 11 -29.01 15.35 -15.25
CA LYS A 11 -29.04 16.83 -15.27
C LYS A 11 -28.01 17.41 -16.22
N GLU A 12 -26.78 16.87 -16.22
CA GLU A 12 -25.73 17.27 -17.15
C GLU A 12 -26.14 17.04 -18.61
N HIS A 13 -26.98 16.01 -18.86
CA HIS A 13 -27.46 15.65 -20.20
C HIS A 13 -28.91 16.10 -20.46
N ARG A 14 -29.41 17.08 -19.71
CA ARG A 14 -30.80 17.59 -19.83
C ARG A 14 -31.18 18.06 -21.22
N TYR A 15 -30.24 18.54 -22.00
CA TYR A 15 -30.45 18.96 -23.39
C TYR A 15 -31.01 17.85 -24.29
N LEU A 16 -30.84 16.57 -23.91
CA LEU A 16 -31.41 15.44 -24.66
C LEU A 16 -32.95 15.43 -24.57
N LEU A 17 -33.56 16.02 -23.54
CA LEU A 17 -35.01 16.11 -23.41
C LEU A 17 -35.65 17.02 -24.47
N ASP A 18 -34.90 17.98 -24.99
CA ASP A 18 -35.35 18.93 -26.01
C ASP A 18 -35.11 18.41 -27.45
N SER A 19 -34.53 17.24 -27.59
CA SER A 19 -34.23 16.67 -28.92
C SER A 19 -35.46 16.09 -29.60
N ASP A 20 -35.77 16.51 -30.81
CA ASP A 20 -36.88 15.96 -31.62
C ASP A 20 -36.66 14.54 -32.10
N ARG A 21 -35.41 14.01 -31.95
CA ARG A 21 -35.02 12.68 -32.41
C ARG A 21 -35.23 11.58 -31.38
N ILE A 22 -35.55 11.94 -30.14
CA ILE A 22 -35.69 11.02 -29.01
C ILE A 22 -37.17 10.75 -28.73
N ASP A 23 -37.52 9.48 -28.52
CA ASP A 23 -38.88 9.05 -28.21
C ASP A 23 -39.36 9.68 -26.88
N THR A 24 -40.65 10.01 -26.85
CA THR A 24 -41.32 10.58 -25.67
C THR A 24 -41.19 9.69 -24.44
N SER A 25 -41.31 8.36 -24.65
CA SER A 25 -41.18 7.39 -23.55
C SER A 25 -39.80 7.38 -22.92
N ASP A 26 -38.74 7.53 -23.72
CA ASP A 26 -37.35 7.63 -23.21
C ASP A 26 -37.14 8.93 -22.45
N LYS A 27 -37.70 10.04 -22.93
CA LYS A 27 -37.68 11.33 -22.25
C LYS A 27 -38.41 11.30 -20.89
N GLU A 28 -39.51 10.57 -20.79
CA GLU A 28 -40.26 10.44 -19.53
C GLU A 28 -39.43 9.67 -18.48
N ILE A 29 -38.79 8.58 -18.88
CA ILE A 29 -37.91 7.82 -17.98
C ILE A 29 -36.69 8.67 -17.59
N ALA A 30 -36.10 9.41 -18.52
CA ALA A 30 -34.98 10.30 -18.28
C ALA A 30 -35.32 11.41 -17.26
N LYS A 31 -36.53 12.00 -17.34
CA LYS A 31 -37.02 12.97 -16.34
C LYS A 31 -37.13 12.34 -14.95
N GLN A 32 -37.66 11.12 -14.85
CA GLN A 32 -37.75 10.42 -13.57
C GLN A 32 -36.35 10.15 -12.98
N LEU A 33 -35.38 9.80 -13.81
CA LEU A 33 -33.98 9.63 -13.39
C LEU A 33 -33.35 10.95 -12.93
N GLU A 34 -33.55 12.02 -13.71
CA GLU A 34 -33.10 13.37 -13.35
C GLU A 34 -33.64 13.84 -12.00
N TRP A 35 -34.91 13.56 -11.69
CA TRP A 35 -35.56 13.97 -10.44
C TRP A 35 -35.30 12.99 -9.27
N GLY A 36 -34.59 11.89 -9.50
CA GLY A 36 -34.36 10.87 -8.48
C GLY A 36 -35.60 10.09 -8.08
N GLN A 37 -36.63 10.06 -8.95
CA GLN A 37 -37.92 9.39 -8.72
C GLN A 37 -38.08 8.09 -9.53
N ALA A 38 -37.04 7.69 -10.24
CA ALA A 38 -37.05 6.50 -11.06
C ALA A 38 -37.09 5.20 -10.22
N SER A 39 -37.76 4.18 -10.75
CA SER A 39 -37.73 2.84 -10.15
C SER A 39 -36.33 2.25 -10.19
N MET A 40 -36.04 1.26 -9.31
CA MET A 40 -34.77 0.54 -9.31
C MET A 40 -34.50 -0.12 -10.68
N LYS A 41 -35.52 -0.60 -11.37
CA LYS A 41 -35.40 -1.12 -12.74
C LYS A 41 -34.88 -0.07 -13.71
N ASN A 42 -35.42 1.15 -13.64
CA ASN A 42 -34.99 2.26 -14.51
C ASN A 42 -33.59 2.77 -14.14
N MET A 43 -33.24 2.78 -12.83
CA MET A 43 -31.90 3.12 -12.38
C MET A 43 -30.85 2.12 -12.91
N LYS A 44 -31.13 0.81 -12.85
CA LYS A 44 -30.26 -0.23 -13.42
C LYS A 44 -30.12 -0.10 -14.93
N GLY A 45 -31.17 0.35 -15.64
CA GLY A 45 -31.15 0.57 -17.10
C GLY A 45 -30.64 1.95 -17.53
N SER A 46 -30.22 2.80 -16.61
CA SER A 46 -29.91 4.21 -16.89
C SER A 46 -28.80 4.42 -17.92
N LEU A 47 -27.69 3.65 -17.85
CA LEU A 47 -26.61 3.74 -18.85
C LEU A 47 -27.05 3.31 -20.25
N MET A 48 -27.84 2.24 -20.35
CA MET A 48 -28.41 1.78 -21.63
C MET A 48 -29.31 2.85 -22.23
N LEU A 49 -30.17 3.47 -21.43
CA LEU A 49 -31.06 4.54 -21.87
C LEU A 49 -30.25 5.76 -22.32
N LEU A 50 -29.28 6.21 -21.53
CA LEU A 50 -28.48 7.39 -21.84
C LEU A 50 -27.71 7.21 -23.17
N THR A 51 -27.06 6.08 -23.36
CA THR A 51 -26.32 5.81 -24.60
C THR A 51 -27.24 5.78 -25.82
N ARG A 52 -28.45 5.23 -25.70
CA ARG A 52 -29.47 5.22 -26.75
C ARG A 52 -29.92 6.65 -27.10
N MET A 53 -30.25 7.46 -26.07
CA MET A 53 -30.66 8.85 -26.27
C MET A 53 -29.55 9.67 -26.94
N MET A 54 -28.30 9.50 -26.52
CA MET A 54 -27.16 10.18 -27.15
C MET A 54 -26.98 9.77 -28.61
N GLN A 55 -27.07 8.49 -28.94
CA GLN A 55 -26.99 8.02 -30.31
C GLN A 55 -28.11 8.62 -31.18
N GLN A 56 -29.34 8.64 -30.70
CA GLN A 56 -30.48 9.20 -31.43
C GLN A 56 -30.30 10.72 -31.66
N HIS A 57 -29.84 11.44 -30.64
CA HIS A 57 -29.62 12.89 -30.74
C HIS A 57 -28.51 13.25 -31.71
N TYR A 58 -27.33 12.64 -31.57
CA TYR A 58 -26.16 12.96 -32.37
C TYR A 58 -26.10 12.23 -33.73
N GLY A 59 -26.89 11.18 -33.90
CA GLY A 59 -26.82 10.32 -35.08
C GLY A 59 -25.48 9.57 -35.23
N LYS A 60 -24.75 9.37 -34.14
CA LYS A 60 -23.43 8.72 -34.09
C LYS A 60 -23.39 7.72 -32.95
N PRO A 61 -22.68 6.59 -33.11
CA PRO A 61 -22.51 5.65 -32.02
C PRO A 61 -21.69 6.26 -30.87
N VAL A 62 -21.98 5.83 -29.66
CA VAL A 62 -21.42 6.33 -28.41
C VAL A 62 -20.17 5.53 -28.03
N ILE A 63 -19.19 6.18 -27.45
CA ILE A 63 -18.07 5.57 -26.74
C ILE A 63 -18.39 5.68 -25.24
N LEU A 64 -18.38 4.55 -24.52
CA LEU A 64 -18.64 4.52 -23.09
C LEU A 64 -17.35 4.22 -22.33
N LEU A 65 -16.94 5.15 -21.45
CA LEU A 65 -15.77 5.01 -20.60
C LEU A 65 -16.24 4.90 -19.14
N ILE A 66 -15.89 3.81 -18.47
CA ILE A 66 -16.22 3.57 -17.06
C ILE A 66 -14.90 3.35 -16.31
N ASP A 67 -14.60 4.25 -15.42
CA ASP A 67 -13.42 4.15 -14.57
C ASP A 67 -13.79 3.65 -13.16
N GLU A 68 -12.89 2.91 -12.52
CA GLU A 68 -13.06 2.38 -11.16
C GLU A 68 -14.39 1.64 -10.92
N TYR A 69 -14.81 0.77 -11.86
CA TYR A 69 -16.10 0.07 -11.80
C TYR A 69 -16.28 -0.79 -10.54
N ASP A 70 -15.21 -1.21 -9.90
CA ASP A 70 -15.19 -2.10 -8.74
C ASP A 70 -15.29 -1.33 -7.40
N VAL A 71 -14.98 -0.04 -7.36
CA VAL A 71 -15.02 0.79 -6.13
C VAL A 71 -16.37 0.74 -5.40
N PRO A 72 -17.54 0.87 -6.07
CA PRO A 72 -18.83 0.75 -5.39
C PRO A 72 -19.03 -0.62 -4.71
N VAL A 73 -18.52 -1.68 -5.32
CA VAL A 73 -18.65 -3.05 -4.82
C VAL A 73 -17.69 -3.27 -3.63
N ALA A 74 -16.47 -2.75 -3.70
CA ALA A 74 -15.50 -2.75 -2.60
C ALA A 74 -16.06 -2.05 -1.36
N LYS A 75 -16.60 -0.83 -1.53
CA LYS A 75 -17.23 -0.08 -0.44
C LYS A 75 -18.45 -0.79 0.14
N ALA A 76 -19.25 -1.46 -0.69
CA ALA A 76 -20.40 -2.23 -0.24
C ALA A 76 -19.99 -3.45 0.59
N ASN A 77 -18.91 -4.13 0.22
CA ASN A 77 -18.36 -5.25 0.99
C ASN A 77 -17.99 -4.80 2.40
N ASN A 78 -17.26 -3.70 2.53
CA ASN A 78 -16.84 -3.15 3.82
C ASN A 78 -18.02 -2.69 4.70
N ASN A 79 -19.17 -2.39 4.10
CA ASN A 79 -20.37 -1.88 4.80
C ASN A 79 -21.53 -2.87 4.88
N GLY A 80 -21.33 -4.12 4.45
CA GLY A 80 -22.28 -5.21 4.64
C GLY A 80 -23.51 -5.22 3.71
N TYR A 81 -23.45 -4.52 2.55
CA TYR A 81 -24.51 -4.54 1.52
C TYR A 81 -23.98 -4.95 0.13
N TYR A 82 -23.04 -5.89 0.11
CA TYR A 82 -22.34 -6.36 -1.08
C TYR A 82 -23.29 -6.87 -2.17
N ASN A 83 -24.22 -7.78 -1.82
CA ASN A 83 -25.11 -8.41 -2.79
C ASN A 83 -26.05 -7.42 -3.47
N GLU A 84 -26.56 -6.43 -2.72
CA GLU A 84 -27.44 -5.38 -3.24
C GLU A 84 -26.70 -4.49 -4.23
N MET A 85 -25.45 -4.11 -3.92
CA MET A 85 -24.63 -3.32 -4.83
C MET A 85 -24.25 -4.10 -6.07
N LEU A 86 -23.90 -5.37 -5.92
CA LEU A 86 -23.57 -6.27 -7.01
C LEU A 86 -24.74 -6.39 -8.01
N ASP A 87 -25.97 -6.53 -7.51
CA ASP A 87 -27.19 -6.58 -8.34
C ASP A 87 -27.43 -5.26 -9.12
N VAL A 88 -27.13 -4.14 -8.51
CA VAL A 88 -27.18 -2.83 -9.20
C VAL A 88 -26.12 -2.73 -10.28
N MET A 89 -24.86 -3.08 -9.95
CA MET A 89 -23.76 -3.03 -10.91
C MET A 89 -24.00 -3.97 -12.10
N LYS A 90 -24.51 -5.17 -11.87
CA LYS A 90 -24.97 -6.08 -12.94
C LYS A 90 -25.95 -5.41 -13.88
N GLY A 91 -26.92 -4.69 -13.33
CA GLY A 91 -27.91 -3.96 -14.11
C GLY A 91 -27.32 -2.84 -14.96
N LEU A 92 -26.42 -2.03 -14.39
CA LEU A 92 -25.73 -0.96 -15.10
C LEU A 92 -24.83 -1.50 -16.23
N MET A 93 -24.09 -2.58 -15.95
CA MET A 93 -23.18 -3.21 -16.91
C MET A 93 -23.89 -3.92 -18.07
N GLN A 94 -25.21 -4.17 -17.98
CA GLN A 94 -25.99 -4.64 -19.13
C GLN A 94 -25.93 -3.65 -20.31
N ALA A 95 -25.66 -2.37 -20.07
CA ALA A 95 -25.43 -1.39 -21.14
C ALA A 95 -24.26 -1.77 -22.07
N LEU A 96 -23.38 -2.66 -21.66
CA LEU A 96 -22.23 -3.14 -22.42
C LEU A 96 -22.57 -4.34 -23.33
N LYS A 97 -23.75 -4.95 -23.09
CA LYS A 97 -24.18 -6.14 -23.81
C LYS A 97 -25.24 -5.80 -24.86
N ASP A 98 -25.03 -6.27 -26.09
CA ASP A 98 -25.99 -6.16 -27.17
C ASP A 98 -26.59 -4.75 -27.36
N ASN A 99 -25.79 -3.72 -27.09
CA ASN A 99 -26.19 -2.33 -27.15
C ASN A 99 -25.79 -1.72 -28.52
N PRO A 100 -26.76 -1.58 -29.45
CA PRO A 100 -26.46 -1.05 -30.78
C PRO A 100 -26.07 0.42 -30.79
N ALA A 101 -26.29 1.13 -29.68
CA ALA A 101 -25.88 2.52 -29.54
C ALA A 101 -24.36 2.67 -29.31
N LEU A 102 -23.67 1.61 -28.84
CA LEU A 102 -22.23 1.67 -28.57
C LEU A 102 -21.41 1.34 -29.80
N ARG A 103 -20.34 2.11 -30.02
CA ARG A 103 -19.22 1.75 -30.88
C ARG A 103 -18.26 0.79 -30.16
N PHE A 104 -17.84 1.16 -28.97
CA PHE A 104 -17.06 0.35 -28.03
C PHE A 104 -17.19 0.94 -26.62
N ALA A 105 -16.75 0.17 -25.65
CA ALA A 105 -16.61 0.63 -24.27
C ALA A 105 -15.25 0.24 -23.70
N VAL A 106 -14.74 1.06 -22.79
CA VAL A 106 -13.57 0.76 -21.96
C VAL A 106 -14.00 0.80 -20.49
N VAL A 107 -13.65 -0.24 -19.76
CA VAL A 107 -13.97 -0.35 -18.33
C VAL A 107 -12.65 -0.61 -17.59
N THR A 108 -12.34 0.20 -16.58
CA THR A 108 -11.15 0.04 -15.74
C THR A 108 -11.53 -0.22 -14.29
N GLY A 109 -10.63 -0.89 -13.55
CA GLY A 109 -10.79 -1.17 -12.12
C GLY A 109 -9.55 -1.89 -11.57
N CYS A 110 -9.44 -1.95 -10.25
CA CYS A 110 -8.32 -2.63 -9.58
C CYS A 110 -8.47 -4.16 -9.60
N LEU A 111 -9.67 -4.68 -9.34
CA LEU A 111 -9.91 -6.10 -9.28
C LEU A 111 -10.86 -6.55 -10.40
N LYS A 112 -10.53 -7.68 -10.99
CA LYS A 112 -11.39 -8.32 -11.98
C LYS A 112 -12.52 -9.06 -11.27
N ILE A 113 -13.66 -8.39 -11.03
CA ILE A 113 -14.84 -9.00 -10.40
C ILE A 113 -15.56 -9.95 -11.38
N ALA A 114 -14.78 -10.80 -12.06
CA ALA A 114 -15.29 -11.64 -13.14
C ALA A 114 -16.09 -12.85 -12.65
N LYS A 115 -15.74 -13.43 -11.51
CA LYS A 115 -16.45 -14.60 -10.94
C LYS A 115 -17.83 -14.26 -10.41
N GLU A 116 -18.08 -13.01 -10.09
CA GLU A 116 -19.33 -12.53 -9.49
C GLU A 116 -20.43 -12.23 -10.52
N SER A 117 -20.26 -12.71 -11.75
CA SER A 117 -21.29 -12.58 -12.80
C SER A 117 -21.69 -11.14 -13.19
N ILE A 118 -20.92 -10.10 -12.84
CA ILE A 118 -21.17 -8.74 -13.37
C ILE A 118 -21.11 -8.77 -14.90
N PHE A 119 -20.17 -9.52 -15.44
CA PHE A 119 -20.00 -9.74 -16.87
C PHE A 119 -20.50 -11.10 -17.37
N THR A 120 -21.29 -11.86 -16.57
CA THR A 120 -21.83 -13.14 -16.99
C THR A 120 -22.75 -12.94 -18.19
N GLY A 121 -22.41 -13.61 -19.29
CA GLY A 121 -23.15 -13.49 -20.54
C GLY A 121 -22.67 -12.36 -21.47
N THR A 122 -21.60 -11.66 -21.16
CA THR A 122 -20.91 -10.76 -22.08
C THR A 122 -19.71 -11.49 -22.69
N ASN A 123 -19.88 -12.08 -23.87
CA ASN A 123 -18.83 -12.84 -24.56
C ASN A 123 -17.90 -11.96 -25.40
N ASN A 124 -18.10 -10.66 -25.39
CA ASN A 124 -17.43 -9.65 -26.21
C ASN A 124 -16.39 -8.81 -25.45
N PHE A 125 -16.03 -9.22 -24.23
CA PHE A 125 -14.96 -8.56 -23.47
C PHE A 125 -13.60 -9.16 -23.77
N VAL A 126 -12.64 -8.26 -23.99
CA VAL A 126 -11.21 -8.57 -23.86
C VAL A 126 -10.77 -7.97 -22.52
N SER A 127 -10.24 -8.80 -21.64
CA SER A 127 -9.78 -8.38 -20.33
C SER A 127 -8.26 -8.44 -20.31
N ASP A 128 -7.64 -7.30 -20.09
CA ASP A 128 -6.21 -7.17 -19.85
C ASP A 128 -5.98 -6.86 -18.38
N THR A 129 -4.90 -7.42 -17.84
CA THR A 129 -4.45 -7.21 -16.47
C THR A 129 -2.98 -6.81 -16.47
N ILE A 130 -2.45 -6.48 -15.32
CA ILE A 130 -1.01 -6.15 -15.16
C ILE A 130 -0.07 -7.29 -15.57
N THR A 131 -0.60 -8.50 -15.76
CA THR A 131 0.17 -9.68 -16.21
C THR A 131 0.23 -9.81 -17.73
N ASN A 132 -0.62 -9.10 -18.48
CA ASN A 132 -0.67 -9.15 -19.93
C ASN A 132 0.36 -8.20 -20.54
N SER A 133 0.87 -8.56 -21.73
CA SER A 133 1.81 -7.71 -22.48
C SER A 133 1.11 -6.66 -23.35
N ARG A 134 -0.21 -6.77 -23.54
CA ARG A 134 -0.96 -5.81 -24.34
C ARG A 134 -1.28 -4.56 -23.54
N LEU A 135 -0.93 -3.38 -24.05
CA LEU A 135 -1.19 -2.07 -23.45
C LEU A 135 -0.49 -1.78 -22.12
N ASN A 136 0.44 -2.62 -21.71
CA ASN A 136 1.13 -2.51 -20.42
C ASN A 136 1.92 -1.20 -20.27
N GLU A 137 2.49 -0.66 -21.35
CA GLU A 137 3.22 0.61 -21.37
C GLU A 137 2.34 1.85 -21.14
N TYR A 138 1.01 1.71 -21.24
CA TYR A 138 0.07 2.84 -21.08
C TYR A 138 -0.56 2.95 -19.67
N PHE A 139 -0.30 2.02 -18.78
CA PHE A 139 -0.86 2.05 -17.42
C PHE A 139 -0.03 2.84 -16.40
N GLY A 140 1.09 3.41 -16.82
CA GLY A 140 1.95 4.25 -16.03
C GLY A 140 2.87 5.06 -16.94
N PHE A 141 3.79 5.83 -16.37
CA PHE A 141 4.85 6.45 -17.16
C PHE A 141 5.99 5.46 -17.37
N VAL A 142 6.48 5.37 -18.62
CA VAL A 142 7.72 4.64 -18.91
C VAL A 142 8.94 5.54 -18.68
N GLN A 143 10.12 4.93 -18.54
CA GLN A 143 11.38 5.65 -18.24
C GLN A 143 11.67 6.80 -19.22
N SER A 144 11.36 6.64 -20.51
CA SER A 144 11.56 7.69 -21.52
C SER A 144 10.68 8.92 -21.24
N GLU A 145 9.42 8.71 -20.87
CA GLU A 145 8.47 9.78 -20.56
C GLU A 145 8.89 10.53 -19.28
N VAL A 146 9.31 9.81 -18.25
CA VAL A 146 9.82 10.43 -17.01
C VAL A 146 11.08 11.26 -17.31
N ASN A 147 11.99 10.76 -18.15
CA ASN A 147 13.17 11.52 -18.57
C ASN A 147 12.80 12.79 -19.35
N GLU A 148 11.79 12.74 -20.21
CA GLU A 148 11.30 13.92 -20.94
C GLU A 148 10.65 14.93 -19.98
N LEU A 149 9.86 14.49 -19.03
CA LEU A 149 9.26 15.35 -18.01
C LEU A 149 10.31 16.05 -17.17
N LEU A 150 11.31 15.30 -16.64
CA LEU A 150 12.42 15.86 -15.85
C LEU A 150 13.25 16.86 -16.67
N LYS A 151 13.51 16.55 -17.93
CA LYS A 151 14.24 17.45 -18.84
C LYS A 151 13.43 18.72 -19.12
N ALA A 152 12.14 18.61 -19.39
CA ALA A 152 11.27 19.77 -19.64
C ALA A 152 11.15 20.69 -18.41
N ALA A 153 11.30 20.14 -17.21
CA ALA A 153 11.25 20.88 -15.96
C ALA A 153 12.64 21.34 -15.44
N ASP A 154 13.73 21.03 -16.14
CA ASP A 154 15.13 21.29 -15.72
C ASP A 154 15.48 20.63 -14.37
N MET A 155 15.06 19.36 -14.21
CA MET A 155 15.19 18.58 -12.96
C MET A 155 15.87 17.22 -13.16
N THR A 156 16.74 17.10 -14.16
CA THR A 156 17.38 15.82 -14.55
C THR A 156 18.23 15.19 -13.44
N GLU A 157 18.76 15.99 -12.51
CA GLU A 157 19.50 15.53 -11.34
C GLU A 157 18.64 14.71 -10.36
N GLN A 158 17.32 14.79 -10.46
CA GLN A 158 16.39 14.03 -9.61
C GLN A 158 16.03 12.66 -10.18
N ALA A 159 16.59 12.27 -11.32
CA ALA A 159 16.26 11.00 -11.99
C ALA A 159 16.48 9.77 -11.09
N GLU A 160 17.59 9.72 -10.35
CA GLU A 160 17.90 8.62 -9.42
C GLU A 160 16.88 8.52 -8.29
N ASN A 161 16.51 9.66 -7.69
CA ASN A 161 15.51 9.72 -6.63
C ASN A 161 14.13 9.29 -7.17
N MET A 162 13.74 9.81 -8.33
CA MET A 162 12.49 9.48 -9.00
C MET A 162 12.40 7.96 -9.26
N LYS A 163 13.47 7.39 -9.80
CA LYS A 163 13.55 5.95 -10.08
C LYS A 163 13.46 5.11 -8.81
N LYS A 164 14.27 5.42 -7.79
CA LYS A 164 14.29 4.67 -6.54
C LYS A 164 12.94 4.63 -5.83
N TRP A 165 12.19 5.72 -5.90
CA TRP A 165 10.98 5.90 -5.10
C TRP A 165 9.70 5.50 -5.82
N TYR A 166 9.60 5.69 -7.14
CA TYR A 166 8.32 5.62 -7.85
C TYR A 166 8.31 4.70 -9.07
N ASP A 167 9.47 4.11 -9.43
CA ASP A 167 9.61 3.08 -10.46
C ASP A 167 9.35 1.68 -9.88
N GLY A 168 9.49 0.66 -10.74
CA GLY A 168 9.60 -0.73 -10.33
C GLY A 168 8.29 -1.52 -10.42
N TYR A 169 7.24 -0.96 -10.94
CA TYR A 169 6.05 -1.73 -11.31
C TYR A 169 6.28 -2.46 -12.63
N HIS A 170 6.44 -3.77 -12.53
CA HIS A 170 6.70 -4.60 -13.71
C HIS A 170 5.38 -5.11 -14.31
N PHE A 171 4.94 -4.49 -15.42
CA PHE A 171 3.72 -4.84 -16.13
C PHE A 171 4.08 -5.48 -17.48
N GLY A 172 3.86 -6.81 -17.60
CA GLY A 172 4.31 -7.54 -18.78
C GLY A 172 5.81 -7.35 -19.01
N ASP A 173 6.17 -6.70 -20.13
CA ASP A 173 7.56 -6.47 -20.53
C ASP A 173 8.10 -5.07 -20.16
N PHE A 174 7.27 -4.22 -19.54
CA PHE A 174 7.63 -2.83 -19.22
C PHE A 174 7.73 -2.60 -17.72
N ASP A 175 8.65 -1.70 -17.36
CA ASP A 175 8.66 -1.06 -16.05
C ASP A 175 7.94 0.27 -16.15
N VAL A 176 7.05 0.50 -15.23
CA VAL A 176 6.26 1.72 -15.20
C VAL A 176 6.35 2.39 -13.83
N TYR A 177 6.29 3.70 -13.88
CA TYR A 177 6.17 4.59 -12.73
C TYR A 177 4.71 4.86 -12.44
N CYS A 178 4.36 5.03 -11.18
CA CYS A 178 3.04 5.54 -10.80
C CYS A 178 2.93 7.03 -11.21
N PRO A 179 2.02 7.41 -12.13
CA PRO A 179 1.92 8.79 -12.61
C PRO A 179 1.58 9.79 -11.50
N TRP A 180 0.76 9.40 -10.53
CA TRP A 180 0.40 10.22 -9.38
C TRP A 180 1.64 10.66 -8.59
N ASP A 181 2.53 9.74 -8.29
CA ASP A 181 3.70 9.99 -7.48
C ASP A 181 4.74 10.83 -8.23
N VAL A 182 4.98 10.49 -9.50
CA VAL A 182 5.85 11.28 -10.38
C VAL A 182 5.39 12.73 -10.44
N MET A 183 4.11 12.98 -10.71
CA MET A 183 3.58 14.33 -10.87
C MET A 183 3.58 15.11 -9.55
N ASN A 184 3.27 14.48 -8.43
CA ASN A 184 3.31 15.13 -7.11
C ASN A 184 4.75 15.48 -6.69
N TYR A 185 5.71 14.57 -6.92
CA TYR A 185 7.11 14.87 -6.63
C TYR A 185 7.65 15.99 -7.51
N MET A 186 7.34 16.00 -8.80
CA MET A 186 7.70 17.10 -9.69
C MET A 186 7.09 18.43 -9.24
N LEU A 187 5.83 18.43 -8.82
CA LEU A 187 5.17 19.64 -8.29
C LEU A 187 5.88 20.15 -7.01
N GLU A 188 6.30 19.26 -6.14
CA GLU A 188 7.04 19.63 -4.94
C GLU A 188 8.43 20.16 -5.27
N LEU A 189 9.14 19.56 -6.23
CA LEU A 189 10.44 20.04 -6.72
C LEU A 189 10.35 21.43 -7.35
N GLN A 190 9.24 21.79 -8.01
CA GLN A 190 9.03 23.15 -8.51
C GLN A 190 8.95 24.17 -7.39
N ARG A 191 8.42 23.81 -6.22
CA ARG A 191 8.34 24.67 -5.04
C ARG A 191 9.64 24.70 -4.26
N ASN A 192 10.28 23.54 -4.15
CA ASN A 192 11.54 23.35 -3.44
C ASN A 192 12.45 22.38 -4.21
N PRO A 193 13.44 22.88 -4.98
CA PRO A 193 14.35 22.04 -5.77
C PRO A 193 15.16 21.01 -4.95
N LYS A 194 15.22 21.18 -3.63
CA LYS A 194 15.89 20.27 -2.70
C LYS A 194 14.91 19.34 -1.96
N ALA A 195 13.66 19.29 -2.37
CA ALA A 195 12.67 18.41 -1.76
C ALA A 195 13.13 16.94 -1.84
N LYS A 196 13.01 16.24 -0.72
CA LYS A 196 13.23 14.79 -0.68
C LYS A 196 11.96 14.08 -1.14
N PRO A 197 12.06 12.95 -1.84
CA PRO A 197 10.91 12.14 -2.17
C PRO A 197 10.24 11.63 -0.89
N ILE A 198 8.92 11.52 -0.92
CA ILE A 198 8.07 11.03 0.16
C ILE A 198 7.02 10.09 -0.41
N SER A 199 6.34 9.33 0.45
CA SER A 199 5.18 8.53 0.03
C SER A 199 3.95 9.41 -0.19
N TYR A 200 3.54 9.58 -1.44
CA TYR A 200 2.30 10.27 -1.84
C TYR A 200 1.10 9.33 -1.81
N TRP A 201 1.31 8.04 -2.03
CA TRP A 201 0.25 7.05 -2.06
C TRP A 201 -0.28 6.67 -0.66
N LYS A 202 0.54 6.81 0.37
CA LYS A 202 0.19 6.53 1.77
C LYS A 202 -1.08 7.25 2.25
N ASN A 203 -1.35 8.45 1.74
CA ASN A 203 -2.47 9.27 2.15
C ASN A 203 -3.69 9.17 1.21
N THR A 204 -3.56 8.52 0.06
CA THR A 204 -4.61 8.42 -0.96
C THR A 204 -5.29 7.06 -0.96
N SER A 205 -4.61 6.00 -0.51
CA SER A 205 -5.15 4.65 -0.43
C SER A 205 -5.53 4.29 1.01
N ASP A 206 -6.61 3.54 1.14
CA ASP A 206 -6.96 2.90 2.41
C ASP A 206 -6.04 1.69 2.61
N ASN A 207 -4.94 1.86 3.37
CA ASN A 207 -3.98 0.80 3.69
C ASN A 207 -4.60 -0.32 4.56
N ALA A 208 -5.92 -0.34 4.71
CA ALA A 208 -6.68 -1.37 5.43
C ALA A 208 -6.40 -2.77 4.87
N ILE A 209 -6.07 -2.90 3.58
CA ILE A 209 -5.70 -4.18 2.97
C ILE A 209 -4.44 -4.75 3.65
N ILE A 210 -3.37 -3.98 3.80
CA ILE A 210 -2.14 -4.45 4.47
C ILE A 210 -2.44 -4.76 5.93
N ARG A 211 -3.25 -3.95 6.59
CA ARG A 211 -3.63 -4.16 7.99
C ARG A 211 -4.43 -5.45 8.17
N SER A 212 -5.45 -5.67 7.35
CA SER A 212 -6.25 -6.90 7.39
C SER A 212 -5.40 -8.16 7.12
N PHE A 213 -4.38 -8.02 6.26
CA PHE A 213 -3.41 -9.05 5.97
C PHE A 213 -2.57 -9.40 7.20
N ILE A 214 -2.10 -8.40 7.94
CA ILE A 214 -1.29 -8.61 9.14
C ILE A 214 -2.13 -9.20 10.28
N ASP A 215 -3.39 -8.79 10.42
CA ASP A 215 -4.33 -9.33 11.43
C ASP A 215 -4.66 -10.82 11.18
N TYR A 216 -4.60 -11.26 9.92
CA TYR A 216 -4.76 -12.67 9.52
C TYR A 216 -3.46 -13.47 9.59
N ALA A 217 -2.33 -12.81 9.86
CA ALA A 217 -0.99 -13.38 9.73
C ALA A 217 -0.71 -14.50 10.74
N GLY A 218 -0.60 -15.73 10.23
CA GLY A 218 0.10 -16.83 10.87
C GLY A 218 1.63 -16.69 10.70
N SER A 219 2.37 -17.62 11.30
CA SER A 219 3.85 -17.62 11.26
C SER A 219 4.46 -17.64 9.85
N THR A 220 3.77 -18.20 8.87
CA THR A 220 4.20 -18.31 7.46
C THR A 220 4.15 -16.94 6.76
N ILE A 221 3.09 -16.19 6.99
CA ILE A 221 2.87 -14.85 6.38
C ILE A 221 3.91 -13.86 6.92
N THR A 222 4.15 -13.86 8.22
CA THR A 222 5.16 -13.01 8.86
C THR A 222 6.53 -13.20 8.21
N LYS A 223 6.94 -14.46 7.98
CA LYS A 223 8.21 -14.80 7.33
C LYS A 223 8.32 -14.24 5.91
N LYS A 224 7.24 -14.34 5.12
CA LYS A 224 7.20 -13.83 3.76
C LYS A 224 7.26 -12.29 3.74
N LEU A 225 6.54 -11.62 4.65
CA LEU A 225 6.62 -10.16 4.82
C LEU A 225 8.04 -9.69 5.15
N GLU A 226 8.72 -10.38 6.07
CA GLU A 226 10.11 -10.09 6.42
C GLU A 226 11.05 -10.24 5.21
N THR A 227 10.86 -11.30 4.42
CA THR A 227 11.63 -11.50 3.19
C THR A 227 11.44 -10.33 2.22
N LEU A 228 10.20 -9.87 2.04
CA LEU A 228 9.84 -8.76 1.16
C LEU A 228 10.44 -7.43 1.65
N MET A 229 10.25 -7.10 2.94
CA MET A 229 10.79 -5.87 3.55
C MET A 229 12.32 -5.84 3.56
N ALA A 230 12.96 -7.01 3.55
CA ALA A 230 14.41 -7.14 3.38
C ALA A 230 14.87 -6.99 1.92
N GLY A 231 13.97 -6.62 0.98
CA GLY A 231 14.26 -6.51 -0.45
C GLY A 231 14.42 -7.84 -1.15
N GLY A 232 13.93 -8.94 -0.53
CA GLY A 232 13.88 -10.26 -1.15
C GLY A 232 12.59 -10.53 -1.91
N CYS A 233 12.52 -11.71 -2.52
CA CYS A 233 11.35 -12.18 -3.27
C CYS A 233 10.67 -13.35 -2.56
N ILE A 234 9.36 -13.46 -2.73
CA ILE A 234 8.57 -14.61 -2.35
C ILE A 234 7.99 -15.29 -3.61
N VAL A 235 7.91 -16.61 -3.62
CA VAL A 235 7.23 -17.34 -4.70
C VAL A 235 5.83 -17.70 -4.23
N GLN A 236 4.83 -17.25 -5.00
CA GLN A 236 3.44 -17.31 -4.59
C GLN A 236 2.51 -17.60 -5.77
N ARG A 237 1.42 -18.30 -5.52
CA ARG A 237 0.34 -18.43 -6.48
C ARG A 237 -0.47 -17.14 -6.52
N VAL A 238 -0.76 -16.67 -7.74
CA VAL A 238 -1.59 -15.47 -7.98
C VAL A 238 -2.88 -15.90 -8.67
N ASP A 239 -4.02 -15.55 -8.08
CA ASP A 239 -5.34 -15.67 -8.70
C ASP A 239 -5.81 -14.27 -9.15
N GLU A 240 -5.80 -14.03 -10.46
CA GLU A 240 -6.28 -12.77 -11.05
C GLU A 240 -7.82 -12.62 -11.05
N ASN A 241 -8.54 -13.69 -10.72
CA ASN A 241 -10.00 -13.70 -10.70
C ASN A 241 -10.55 -13.60 -9.27
N LEU A 242 -9.88 -12.88 -8.40
CA LEU A 242 -10.34 -12.65 -7.03
C LEU A 242 -11.61 -11.82 -7.01
N THR A 243 -12.48 -12.15 -6.05
CA THR A 243 -13.66 -11.37 -5.71
C THR A 243 -13.54 -10.85 -4.27
N TYR A 244 -14.23 -9.75 -3.97
CA TYR A 244 -14.15 -9.14 -2.64
C TYR A 244 -14.58 -10.08 -1.51
N ASP A 245 -15.54 -10.98 -1.74
CA ASP A 245 -15.98 -11.97 -0.75
C ASP A 245 -14.90 -12.98 -0.34
N TYR A 246 -13.92 -13.22 -1.21
CA TYR A 246 -12.88 -14.23 -0.99
C TYR A 246 -11.51 -13.65 -0.65
N LEU A 247 -11.38 -12.34 -0.51
CA LEU A 247 -10.09 -11.69 -0.22
C LEU A 247 -9.39 -12.28 1.02
N HIS A 248 -10.16 -12.59 2.06
CA HIS A 248 -9.65 -13.11 3.33
C HIS A 248 -9.83 -14.63 3.50
N SER A 249 -10.18 -15.35 2.44
CA SER A 249 -10.48 -16.78 2.55
C SER A 249 -9.25 -17.69 2.54
N SER A 250 -8.11 -17.21 2.04
CA SER A 250 -6.85 -17.95 2.00
C SER A 250 -5.62 -17.03 1.99
N GLU A 251 -4.46 -17.58 2.34
CA GLU A 251 -3.17 -16.88 2.23
C GLU A 251 -2.87 -16.49 0.77
N ASP A 252 -3.13 -17.37 -0.20
CA ASP A 252 -2.89 -17.09 -1.62
C ASP A 252 -3.72 -15.89 -2.12
N ASN A 253 -4.94 -15.75 -1.65
CA ASN A 253 -5.80 -14.61 -2.02
C ASN A 253 -5.29 -13.28 -1.47
N LEU A 254 -4.69 -13.30 -0.28
CA LEU A 254 -4.07 -12.11 0.30
C LEU A 254 -2.87 -11.65 -0.52
N TRP A 255 -1.98 -12.56 -0.91
CA TRP A 255 -0.82 -12.25 -1.77
C TRP A 255 -1.25 -11.78 -3.16
N SER A 256 -2.27 -12.43 -3.73
CA SER A 256 -2.86 -12.02 -5.01
C SER A 256 -3.41 -10.60 -4.93
N THR A 257 -4.10 -10.25 -3.83
CA THR A 257 -4.64 -8.91 -3.62
C THR A 257 -3.52 -7.87 -3.55
N LEU A 258 -2.46 -8.11 -2.77
CA LEU A 258 -1.33 -7.18 -2.69
C LEU A 258 -0.65 -6.96 -4.06
N TYR A 259 -0.56 -8.01 -4.86
CA TYR A 259 -0.02 -7.91 -6.22
C TYR A 259 -0.94 -7.12 -7.15
N LEU A 260 -2.23 -7.44 -7.19
CA LEU A 260 -3.20 -6.80 -8.09
C LEU A 260 -3.48 -5.34 -7.72
N THR A 261 -3.27 -4.95 -6.47
CA THR A 261 -3.45 -3.57 -6.00
C THR A 261 -2.15 -2.75 -5.95
N GLY A 262 -1.04 -3.28 -6.45
CA GLY A 262 0.21 -2.55 -6.60
C GLY A 262 1.10 -2.47 -5.35
N TYR A 263 0.78 -3.19 -4.27
CA TYR A 263 1.70 -3.30 -3.12
C TYR A 263 2.86 -4.26 -3.39
N LEU A 264 2.68 -5.18 -4.32
CA LEU A 264 3.74 -6.06 -4.81
C LEU A 264 3.82 -5.97 -6.32
N THR A 265 4.98 -6.30 -6.87
CA THR A 265 5.21 -6.45 -8.30
C THR A 265 5.83 -7.80 -8.60
N ARG A 266 5.80 -8.21 -9.86
CA ARG A 266 6.52 -9.40 -10.32
C ARG A 266 8.01 -9.14 -10.30
N ALA A 267 8.80 -10.04 -9.69
CA ALA A 267 10.25 -9.98 -9.76
C ALA A 267 10.76 -10.32 -11.15
N ARG A 268 11.81 -9.66 -11.59
CA ARG A 268 12.53 -9.97 -12.83
C ARG A 268 13.43 -11.18 -12.65
N GLU A 269 13.92 -11.75 -13.74
CA GLU A 269 14.90 -12.85 -13.70
C GLU A 269 16.23 -12.47 -13.01
N GLU A 270 16.58 -11.20 -13.05
CA GLU A 270 17.76 -10.65 -12.38
C GLU A 270 17.59 -10.53 -10.87
N ASP A 271 16.35 -10.26 -10.40
CA ASP A 271 16.03 -10.11 -8.98
C ASP A 271 15.82 -11.45 -8.28
N TYR A 272 15.33 -12.45 -9.00
CA TYR A 272 15.08 -13.78 -8.46
C TYR A 272 15.67 -14.88 -9.36
N LYS A 273 16.75 -15.51 -8.90
CA LYS A 273 17.47 -16.57 -9.61
C LYS A 273 17.01 -17.98 -9.21
N GLY A 274 16.00 -18.11 -8.36
CA GLY A 274 15.45 -19.39 -7.97
C GLY A 274 14.50 -19.96 -9.01
N GLU A 275 14.19 -21.26 -8.88
CA GLU A 275 13.17 -21.90 -9.70
C GLU A 275 11.77 -21.38 -9.30
N VAL A 276 10.98 -20.97 -10.27
CA VAL A 276 9.56 -20.60 -10.08
C VAL A 276 8.71 -21.74 -10.60
N PRO A 277 8.01 -22.50 -9.74
CA PRO A 277 7.15 -23.58 -10.17
C PRO A 277 6.04 -23.13 -11.10
N ASP A 278 5.53 -24.03 -11.95
CA ASP A 278 4.43 -23.74 -12.87
C ASP A 278 3.20 -23.18 -12.13
N GLY A 279 2.66 -22.10 -12.64
CA GLY A 279 1.50 -21.41 -12.06
C GLY A 279 1.78 -20.59 -10.82
N MET A 280 3.07 -20.39 -10.47
CA MET A 280 3.51 -19.46 -9.44
C MET A 280 4.23 -18.24 -10.03
N VAL A 281 4.38 -17.20 -9.24
CA VAL A 281 5.04 -15.95 -9.59
C VAL A 281 5.98 -15.54 -8.45
N ALA A 282 7.18 -15.11 -8.79
CA ALA A 282 8.06 -14.45 -7.83
C ALA A 282 7.61 -13.01 -7.66
N LEU A 283 7.35 -12.59 -6.43
CA LEU A 283 6.83 -11.27 -6.07
C LEU A 283 7.82 -10.54 -5.17
N MET A 284 7.91 -9.21 -5.34
CA MET A 284 8.74 -8.31 -4.53
C MET A 284 8.04 -6.97 -4.28
N ILE A 285 8.55 -6.19 -3.36
CA ILE A 285 8.13 -4.79 -3.17
C ILE A 285 8.71 -3.96 -4.32
N PRO A 286 7.90 -3.14 -5.03
CA PRO A 286 8.34 -2.46 -6.23
C PRO A 286 9.41 -1.37 -5.98
N ASN A 287 9.26 -0.59 -4.90
CA ASN A 287 10.05 0.62 -4.72
C ASN A 287 10.12 1.08 -3.25
N ALA A 288 10.86 2.17 -3.01
CA ALA A 288 11.06 2.70 -1.66
C ALA A 288 9.77 3.28 -1.05
N GLU A 289 8.86 3.83 -1.85
CA GLU A 289 7.57 4.33 -1.36
C GLU A 289 6.74 3.22 -0.74
N ILE A 290 6.56 2.13 -1.46
CA ILE A 290 5.79 0.99 -0.98
C ILE A 290 6.48 0.31 0.20
N ASN A 291 7.81 0.25 0.20
CA ASN A 291 8.55 -0.26 1.36
C ASN A 291 8.26 0.57 2.62
N GLU A 292 8.25 1.91 2.53
CA GLU A 292 7.88 2.80 3.64
C GLU A 292 6.44 2.54 4.13
N ILE A 293 5.49 2.24 3.22
CA ILE A 293 4.12 1.90 3.58
C ILE A 293 4.07 0.60 4.39
N PHE A 294 4.80 -0.44 3.94
CA PHE A 294 4.91 -1.70 4.69
C PHE A 294 5.53 -1.47 6.07
N GLU A 295 6.66 -0.78 6.16
CA GLU A 295 7.33 -0.46 7.42
C GLU A 295 6.39 0.25 8.41
N THR A 296 5.72 1.31 7.98
CA THR A 296 4.81 2.07 8.85
C THR A 296 3.57 1.26 9.25
N THR A 297 3.09 0.37 8.40
CA THR A 297 1.93 -0.49 8.72
C THR A 297 2.31 -1.60 9.69
N VAL A 298 3.48 -2.22 9.49
CA VAL A 298 4.04 -3.21 10.41
C VAL A 298 4.31 -2.58 11.79
N ILE A 299 4.87 -1.37 11.83
CA ILE A 299 5.06 -0.61 13.07
C ILE A 299 3.72 -0.42 13.81
N LYS A 300 2.68 0.01 13.11
CA LYS A 300 1.33 0.16 13.71
C LYS A 300 0.78 -1.16 14.25
N TRP A 301 0.98 -2.25 13.53
CA TRP A 301 0.53 -3.57 14.00
C TRP A 301 1.27 -4.03 15.25
N PHE A 302 2.59 -3.85 15.30
CA PHE A 302 3.35 -4.11 16.53
C PHE A 302 2.84 -3.26 17.68
N ASP A 303 2.50 -2.02 17.39
CA ASP A 303 1.92 -1.07 18.34
C ASP A 303 0.59 -1.57 18.93
N ASP A 304 -0.34 -1.97 18.07
CA ASP A 304 -1.65 -2.50 18.47
C ASP A 304 -1.53 -3.85 19.22
N SER A 305 -0.59 -4.70 18.80
CA SER A 305 -0.30 -5.98 19.47
C SER A 305 0.37 -5.76 20.82
N ALA A 306 1.22 -4.77 20.92
CA ALA A 306 1.91 -4.40 22.15
C ALA A 306 0.99 -3.66 23.15
N LYS A 307 -0.09 -2.99 22.73
CA LYS A 307 -1.12 -2.41 23.65
C LYS A 307 -1.83 -3.47 24.51
N LYS A 308 -1.83 -4.73 24.08
CA LYS A 308 -2.39 -5.87 24.83
C LYS A 308 -1.43 -6.45 25.89
N TRP A 309 -0.18 -5.96 25.94
CA TRP A 309 0.85 -6.45 26.87
C TRP A 309 1.17 -5.39 27.92
N ASN A 310 1.41 -5.82 29.17
CA ASN A 310 1.82 -4.90 30.24
C ASN A 310 3.28 -4.48 30.05
N ARG A 311 3.48 -3.34 29.38
CA ARG A 311 4.79 -2.80 28.96
C ARG A 311 5.54 -2.08 30.05
N ASN A 312 4.89 -1.76 31.15
CA ASN A 312 5.46 -0.91 32.19
C ASN A 312 6.80 -1.45 32.69
N ALA A 313 6.92 -2.78 32.81
CA ALA A 313 8.16 -3.40 33.28
C ALA A 313 9.35 -3.15 32.30
N LEU A 314 9.11 -3.18 30.98
CA LEU A 314 10.15 -2.88 29.98
C LEU A 314 10.56 -1.40 30.06
N PHE A 315 9.60 -0.49 30.05
CA PHE A 315 9.90 0.94 30.07
C PHE A 315 10.54 1.39 31.39
N ASP A 316 10.06 0.83 32.52
CA ASP A 316 10.70 1.03 33.82
C ASP A 316 12.17 0.57 33.80
N ALA A 317 12.47 -0.57 33.18
CA ALA A 317 13.83 -1.06 33.04
C ALA A 317 14.67 -0.13 32.17
N VAL A 318 14.13 0.37 31.04
CA VAL A 318 14.81 1.32 30.18
C VAL A 318 15.17 2.60 30.94
N TRP A 319 14.20 3.22 31.60
CA TRP A 319 14.44 4.50 32.27
C TRP A 319 15.28 4.39 33.56
N ARG A 320 15.40 3.17 34.13
CA ARG A 320 16.31 2.90 35.24
C ARG A 320 17.74 2.57 34.83
N GLY A 321 18.00 2.26 33.57
CA GLY A 321 19.29 1.77 33.09
C GLY A 321 19.49 0.26 33.38
N ASP A 322 18.39 -0.50 33.61
CA ASP A 322 18.44 -1.93 33.94
C ASP A 322 18.49 -2.78 32.66
N SER A 323 19.70 -3.01 32.15
CA SER A 323 19.92 -3.81 30.94
C SER A 323 19.46 -5.27 31.10
N GLU A 324 19.52 -5.85 32.31
CA GLU A 324 19.04 -7.21 32.56
C GLU A 324 17.51 -7.28 32.51
N GLY A 325 16.84 -6.26 33.06
CA GLY A 325 15.39 -6.09 32.96
C GLY A 325 14.95 -5.93 31.51
N ILE A 326 15.63 -5.08 30.73
CA ILE A 326 15.37 -4.92 29.30
C ILE A 326 15.56 -6.25 28.57
N ASN A 327 16.66 -6.96 28.81
CA ASN A 327 16.91 -8.28 28.25
C ASN A 327 15.77 -9.26 28.51
N ARG A 328 15.32 -9.34 29.77
CA ARG A 328 14.25 -10.26 30.15
C ARG A 328 12.94 -9.97 29.43
N GLU A 329 12.51 -8.69 29.48
CA GLU A 329 11.22 -8.27 28.92
C GLU A 329 11.24 -8.31 27.37
N MET A 330 12.33 -7.86 26.73
CA MET A 330 12.48 -7.95 25.28
C MET A 330 12.52 -9.41 24.78
N ASN A 331 13.24 -10.30 25.44
CA ASN A 331 13.23 -11.72 25.09
C ASN A 331 11.85 -12.37 25.29
N ALA A 332 11.10 -11.99 26.31
CA ALA A 332 9.73 -12.45 26.54
C ALA A 332 8.81 -11.97 25.39
N LEU A 333 8.97 -10.74 24.94
CA LEU A 333 8.24 -10.17 23.82
C LEU A 333 8.60 -10.86 22.50
N LEU A 334 9.87 -10.98 22.18
CA LEU A 334 10.36 -11.63 20.96
C LEU A 334 9.89 -13.08 20.80
N ARG A 335 9.81 -13.84 21.90
CA ARG A 335 9.29 -15.22 21.90
C ARG A 335 7.82 -15.32 21.53
N ARG A 336 7.03 -14.29 21.83
CA ARG A 336 5.57 -14.25 21.60
C ARG A 336 5.20 -13.66 20.26
N THR A 337 6.00 -12.74 19.74
CA THR A 337 5.63 -11.89 18.59
C THR A 337 6.33 -12.25 17.29
N ILE A 338 7.49 -12.92 17.32
CA ILE A 338 8.35 -13.11 16.15
C ILE A 338 8.49 -14.59 15.76
N SER A 339 8.58 -14.88 14.44
CA SER A 339 8.82 -16.21 13.87
C SER A 339 10.34 -16.58 13.82
N TYR A 340 10.72 -17.84 13.56
CA TYR A 340 12.09 -18.39 13.74
C TYR A 340 13.08 -18.15 12.59
N HIS A 341 12.90 -17.15 11.68
CA HIS A 341 13.73 -17.03 10.48
C HIS A 341 14.57 -15.75 10.41
N ASP A 342 15.61 -15.79 9.56
CA ASP A 342 16.67 -14.79 9.44
C ASP A 342 16.16 -13.36 9.22
N TYR A 343 16.30 -12.53 10.25
CA TYR A 343 15.93 -11.12 10.25
C TYR A 343 17.12 -10.27 9.85
N ARG A 344 16.84 -9.13 9.17
CA ARG A 344 17.84 -8.09 8.93
C ARG A 344 17.71 -6.99 9.99
N GLU A 345 18.76 -6.19 10.10
CA GLU A 345 18.89 -5.08 11.06
C GLU A 345 17.71 -4.12 10.99
N ASP A 346 17.27 -3.72 9.79
CA ASP A 346 16.15 -2.80 9.55
C ASP A 346 14.82 -3.23 10.20
N PHE A 347 14.57 -4.54 10.26
CA PHE A 347 13.38 -5.07 10.93
C PHE A 347 13.40 -4.78 12.44
N TYR A 348 14.53 -4.98 13.07
CA TYR A 348 14.66 -4.76 14.52
C TYR A 348 14.64 -3.28 14.89
N HIS A 349 15.10 -2.39 13.99
CA HIS A 349 14.93 -0.94 14.14
C HIS A 349 13.45 -0.57 14.15
N ALA A 350 12.68 -1.03 13.17
CA ALA A 350 11.24 -0.81 13.11
C ALA A 350 10.50 -1.39 14.33
N PHE A 351 10.91 -2.57 14.79
CA PHE A 351 10.37 -3.22 15.97
C PHE A 351 10.62 -2.39 17.24
N LEU A 352 11.84 -1.90 17.47
CA LEU A 352 12.18 -1.05 18.61
C LEU A 352 11.40 0.26 18.56
N ALA A 353 11.42 0.96 17.44
CA ALA A 353 10.67 2.20 17.26
C ALA A 353 9.18 2.01 17.54
N GLY A 354 8.58 0.93 17.02
CA GLY A 354 7.16 0.60 17.22
C GLY A 354 6.78 0.35 18.67
N ILE A 355 7.62 -0.33 19.45
CA ILE A 355 7.35 -0.60 20.88
C ILE A 355 7.22 0.72 21.66
N PHE A 356 8.09 1.68 21.43
CA PHE A 356 8.11 2.94 22.17
C PHE A 356 7.07 3.93 21.66
N THR A 357 6.89 4.06 20.33
CA THR A 357 5.85 4.90 19.74
C THR A 357 4.47 4.47 20.21
N GLY A 358 4.23 3.18 20.27
CA GLY A 358 2.96 2.63 20.77
C GLY A 358 2.75 2.74 22.27
N ALA A 359 3.75 3.13 23.00
CA ALA A 359 3.62 3.51 24.40
C ALA A 359 3.34 5.01 24.60
N GLY A 360 3.35 5.76 23.49
CA GLY A 360 3.15 7.22 23.51
C GLY A 360 4.43 8.02 23.67
N TYR A 361 5.60 7.38 23.61
CA TYR A 361 6.86 8.10 23.58
C TYR A 361 7.09 8.75 22.22
N MET A 362 7.77 9.90 22.21
CA MET A 362 8.30 10.48 20.98
C MET A 362 9.53 9.66 20.57
N VAL A 363 9.61 9.25 19.31
CA VAL A 363 10.67 8.38 18.80
C VAL A 363 11.19 8.93 17.47
N ASP A 364 12.50 9.11 17.38
CA ASP A 364 13.20 9.32 16.12
C ASP A 364 13.88 8.00 15.70
N SER A 365 13.74 7.65 14.43
CA SER A 365 14.37 6.45 13.85
C SER A 365 15.12 6.85 12.59
N ASN A 366 16.39 6.42 12.46
CA ASN A 366 17.25 6.72 11.32
C ASN A 366 17.46 8.22 11.04
N LYS A 367 17.42 9.08 12.07
CA LYS A 367 17.64 10.52 11.93
C LYS A 367 19.13 10.82 11.83
N GLU A 368 19.52 11.70 10.91
CA GLU A 368 20.92 12.19 10.81
C GLU A 368 21.25 13.06 12.02
N HIS A 369 22.24 12.64 12.80
CA HIS A 369 22.78 13.38 13.93
C HIS A 369 24.30 13.44 13.80
N GLY A 370 24.89 14.62 13.90
CA GLY A 370 26.34 14.82 13.87
C GLY A 370 27.03 14.12 12.71
N GLU A 371 27.95 13.19 13.00
CA GLU A 371 28.72 12.43 12.00
C GLU A 371 28.06 11.08 11.60
N GLY A 372 26.78 10.83 11.96
CA GLY A 372 26.11 9.56 11.64
C GLY A 372 24.61 9.54 11.92
N ARG A 373 24.04 8.35 11.86
CA ARG A 373 22.61 8.09 12.16
C ARG A 373 22.52 7.14 13.32
N SER A 374 21.81 7.54 14.40
CA SER A 374 21.42 6.61 15.44
C SER A 374 20.21 5.78 14.98
N ASP A 375 20.14 4.52 15.37
CA ASP A 375 19.07 3.65 14.91
C ASP A 375 17.70 4.02 15.48
N VAL A 376 17.62 4.18 16.82
CA VAL A 376 16.37 4.58 17.50
C VAL A 376 16.70 5.48 18.69
N VAL A 377 16.05 6.64 18.75
CA VAL A 377 16.10 7.57 19.89
C VAL A 377 14.71 7.74 20.47
N VAL A 378 14.59 7.54 21.78
CA VAL A 378 13.32 7.63 22.52
C VAL A 378 13.40 8.76 23.53
N TYR A 379 12.40 9.63 23.50
CA TYR A 379 12.34 10.82 24.33
C TYR A 379 11.27 10.70 25.42
N ASP A 380 11.63 11.05 26.64
CA ASP A 380 10.72 11.31 27.74
C ASP A 380 10.92 12.77 28.22
N PRO A 381 10.28 13.73 27.52
CA PRO A 381 10.46 15.15 27.85
C PRO A 381 9.84 15.53 29.22
N ILE A 382 8.93 14.72 29.76
CA ILE A 382 8.32 14.97 31.08
C ILE A 382 9.35 14.76 32.19
N ASN A 383 10.21 13.73 32.05
CA ASN A 383 11.23 13.39 33.03
C ASN A 383 12.64 13.85 32.61
N ALA A 384 12.73 14.68 31.56
CA ALA A 384 14.01 15.15 30.97
C ALA A 384 15.00 14.00 30.69
N CYS A 385 14.50 12.88 30.14
CA CYS A 385 15.28 11.69 29.83
C CYS A 385 15.27 11.39 28.33
N VAL A 386 16.40 10.89 27.83
CA VAL A 386 16.52 10.34 26.46
C VAL A 386 17.22 8.99 26.49
N ALA A 387 16.73 8.05 25.69
CA ALA A 387 17.34 6.74 25.52
C ALA A 387 17.72 6.51 24.05
N ILE A 388 18.99 6.20 23.81
CA ILE A 388 19.57 5.97 22.47
C ILE A 388 19.83 4.49 22.33
N PHE A 389 19.28 3.88 21.30
CA PHE A 389 19.48 2.47 20.97
C PHE A 389 20.24 2.35 19.66
N GLU A 390 21.30 1.57 19.66
CA GLU A 390 21.99 1.11 18.47
C GLU A 390 21.75 -0.40 18.35
N ALA A 391 21.17 -0.83 17.26
CA ALA A 391 20.76 -2.21 17.05
C ALA A 391 21.71 -2.94 16.09
N LYS A 392 22.01 -4.19 16.38
CA LYS A 392 22.80 -5.07 15.50
C LYS A 392 22.08 -6.39 15.31
N TYR A 393 22.23 -6.96 14.15
CA TYR A 393 21.76 -8.29 13.85
C TYR A 393 22.92 -9.25 13.67
N THR A 394 22.86 -10.38 14.38
CA THR A 394 23.87 -11.43 14.25
C THR A 394 23.33 -12.73 13.65
N LYS A 395 24.17 -13.41 12.88
CA LYS A 395 23.86 -14.74 12.30
C LYS A 395 24.14 -15.89 13.25
N THR A 396 24.84 -15.63 14.36
CA THR A 396 25.26 -16.67 15.34
C THR A 396 24.97 -16.23 16.75
N LEU A 397 24.38 -17.13 17.56
CA LEU A 397 24.01 -16.84 18.95
C LEU A 397 25.21 -16.38 19.81
N GLY A 398 26.41 -16.92 19.53
CA GLY A 398 27.63 -16.60 20.29
C GLY A 398 28.16 -15.17 20.10
N ASN A 399 27.66 -14.45 19.08
CA ASN A 399 28.13 -13.09 18.78
C ASN A 399 27.28 -11.99 19.43
N LEU A 400 26.15 -12.33 20.07
CA LEU A 400 25.23 -11.36 20.66
C LEU A 400 25.94 -10.35 21.57
N GLU A 401 26.80 -10.85 22.43
CA GLU A 401 27.53 -10.00 23.39
C GLU A 401 28.51 -9.06 22.70
N LYS A 402 29.32 -9.58 21.78
CA LYS A 402 30.28 -8.83 20.99
C LYS A 402 29.60 -7.72 20.16
N ASP A 403 28.45 -8.06 19.56
CA ASP A 403 27.72 -7.10 18.73
C ASP A 403 27.08 -6.00 19.56
N CYS A 404 26.64 -6.27 20.82
CA CYS A 404 26.24 -5.23 21.77
C CYS A 404 27.39 -4.29 22.11
N ASP A 405 28.60 -4.82 22.35
CA ASP A 405 29.78 -4.01 22.62
C ASP A 405 30.14 -3.13 21.40
N THR A 406 30.02 -3.68 20.20
CA THR A 406 30.22 -2.95 18.94
C THR A 406 29.18 -1.84 18.78
N ALA A 407 27.92 -2.09 19.12
CA ALA A 407 26.86 -1.10 19.08
C ALA A 407 27.12 0.08 20.08
N LEU A 408 27.49 -0.25 21.32
CA LEU A 408 27.86 0.77 22.31
C LEU A 408 29.08 1.58 21.88
N GLN A 409 30.08 0.93 21.31
CA GLN A 409 31.27 1.61 20.77
C GLN A 409 30.90 2.56 19.63
N GLN A 410 29.95 2.19 18.77
CA GLN A 410 29.45 3.05 17.70
C GLN A 410 28.75 4.30 18.22
N ILE A 411 27.97 4.20 19.31
CA ILE A 411 27.34 5.36 19.97
C ILE A 411 28.41 6.32 20.47
N ASP A 412 29.48 5.80 21.10
CA ASP A 412 30.60 6.60 21.63
C ASP A 412 31.40 7.26 20.49
N ASP A 413 31.83 6.48 19.49
CA ASP A 413 32.67 6.95 18.40
C ASP A 413 32.00 8.07 17.56
N ARG A 414 30.68 7.98 17.43
CA ARG A 414 29.87 8.96 16.70
C ARG A 414 29.26 10.05 17.57
N MET A 415 29.57 10.03 18.88
CA MET A 415 29.13 11.04 19.86
C MET A 415 27.62 11.30 19.87
N TYR A 416 26.78 10.27 19.63
CA TYR A 416 25.33 10.45 19.60
C TYR A 416 24.76 11.02 20.89
N ALA A 417 25.29 10.67 22.04
CA ALA A 417 24.85 11.17 23.35
C ALA A 417 25.10 12.67 23.54
N LYS A 418 26.18 13.19 22.90
CA LYS A 418 26.63 14.59 23.11
C LYS A 418 25.62 15.64 22.63
N GLU A 419 24.81 15.29 21.64
CA GLU A 419 23.79 16.19 21.10
C GLU A 419 22.67 16.48 22.11
N TYR A 420 22.49 15.61 23.10
CA TYR A 420 21.39 15.68 24.08
C TYR A 420 21.84 16.20 25.45
N GLU A 421 23.15 16.45 25.67
CA GLU A 421 23.72 16.87 26.96
C GLU A 421 23.16 18.21 27.47
N ASP A 422 22.80 19.11 26.55
CA ASP A 422 22.27 20.43 26.91
C ASP A 422 20.77 20.43 27.18
N ASP A 423 20.04 19.45 26.67
CA ASP A 423 18.54 19.42 26.67
C ASP A 423 17.96 18.39 27.65
N TYR A 424 18.73 17.37 28.08
CA TYR A 424 18.24 16.26 28.90
C TYR A 424 19.13 15.99 30.10
N ASP A 425 18.50 15.84 31.26
CA ASP A 425 19.22 15.55 32.54
C ASP A 425 19.76 14.11 32.59
N LYS A 426 19.17 13.19 31.83
CA LYS A 426 19.54 11.79 31.81
C LYS A 426 19.61 11.25 30.40
N ILE A 427 20.78 10.77 30.03
CA ILE A 427 21.03 10.16 28.72
C ILE A 427 21.41 8.70 28.94
N LEU A 428 20.66 7.79 28.34
CA LEU A 428 20.83 6.34 28.46
C LEU A 428 21.21 5.77 27.09
N CYS A 429 22.30 5.04 27.00
CA CYS A 429 22.79 4.45 25.78
C CYS A 429 22.73 2.93 25.84
N TYR A 430 22.12 2.31 24.84
CA TYR A 430 21.95 0.88 24.76
C TYR A 430 22.46 0.33 23.43
N GLY A 431 23.37 -0.64 23.53
CA GLY A 431 23.68 -1.54 22.41
C GLY A 431 22.78 -2.76 22.52
N ILE A 432 22.02 -3.03 21.47
CA ILE A 432 21.15 -4.19 21.41
C ILE A 432 21.53 -5.07 20.21
N SER A 433 21.72 -6.36 20.41
CA SER A 433 21.97 -7.33 19.37
C SER A 433 20.87 -8.36 19.31
N PHE A 434 20.41 -8.68 18.10
CA PHE A 434 19.35 -9.63 17.84
C PHE A 434 19.87 -10.90 17.14
N PHE A 435 19.37 -12.03 17.57
CA PHE A 435 19.51 -13.33 16.93
C PHE A 435 18.18 -14.06 16.96
N LYS A 436 17.46 -14.09 15.85
CA LYS A 436 16.13 -14.73 15.80
C LYS A 436 15.20 -14.20 16.90
N LYS A 437 14.63 -15.10 17.73
CA LYS A 437 13.75 -14.73 18.86
C LYS A 437 14.51 -14.39 20.16
N ARG A 438 15.74 -13.97 20.04
CA ARG A 438 16.58 -13.60 21.19
C ARG A 438 17.23 -12.26 20.95
N CYS A 439 17.39 -11.51 22.01
CA CYS A 439 18.26 -10.36 22.00
C CYS A 439 19.18 -10.36 23.23
N MET A 440 20.21 -9.57 23.17
CA MET A 440 21.04 -9.16 24.28
C MET A 440 21.11 -7.64 24.28
N VAL A 441 21.03 -7.03 25.43
CA VAL A 441 21.13 -5.58 25.63
C VAL A 441 22.21 -5.31 26.64
N LYS A 442 23.11 -4.38 26.30
CA LYS A 442 24.06 -3.78 27.23
C LYS A 442 23.77 -2.29 27.29
N GLY A 443 23.91 -1.70 28.45
CA GLY A 443 23.65 -0.28 28.67
C GLY A 443 24.87 0.41 29.26
N LYS A 444 24.92 1.73 28.95
CA LYS A 444 25.87 2.69 29.54
C LYS A 444 25.04 3.93 29.89
N GLY A 445 25.11 4.36 31.11
CA GLY A 445 24.41 5.54 31.61
C GLY A 445 25.19 6.24 32.71
#